data_261109484f169bde3516b33014e62a29
#
_entry.id   261109484f169bde3516b33014e62a29
#
_cell.length_a   1.000
_cell.length_b   1.000
_cell.length_c   1.000
_cell.angle_alpha   90.00
_cell.angle_beta   90.00
_cell.angle_gamma   90.00
#
_symmetry.space_group_name_H-M   'P 1'
#
loop_
_entity.id
_entity.type
_entity.pdbx_description
1 polymer ?
#
loop_
_entity_poly.entity_id
_entity_poly.type
_entity_poly.pdbx_seq_one_letter_code
_entity_poly.pdbx_strand_id
1 'polypeptide(L)' 'LRRREADWKYIDSLPPRIKAAVKLFIETGDLRLSQRISGLGLEDFVEHLRKANVWIT' A
#
# COMPACT_ATOMS: atom_id res chain seq x y z
N LEU A 1 8.99 -7.33 -7.89
CA LEU A 1 8.79 -8.31 -6.83
C LEU A 1 7.54 -8.00 -6.00
N ARG A 2 7.42 -6.75 -5.51
CA ARG A 2 6.26 -6.37 -4.72
C ARG A 2 4.96 -6.55 -5.51
N ARG A 3 4.98 -6.18 -6.78
CA ARG A 3 3.80 -6.28 -7.64
C ARG A 3 3.35 -7.72 -7.82
N ARG A 4 4.31 -8.65 -7.95
CA ARG A 4 4.01 -10.05 -8.18
C ARG A 4 3.36 -10.71 -6.99
N GLU A 5 3.80 -10.33 -5.77
CA GLU A 5 3.32 -10.94 -4.54
C GLU A 5 2.05 -10.29 -4.00
N ALA A 6 1.70 -9.12 -4.51
CA ALA A 6 0.61 -8.35 -3.96
C ALA A 6 -0.75 -9.00 -4.19
N ASP A 7 -1.62 -8.87 -3.20
CA ASP A 7 -3.02 -9.34 -3.30
C ASP A 7 -3.84 -8.24 -3.96
N TRP A 8 -3.90 -8.27 -5.28
CA TRP A 8 -4.59 -7.23 -6.05
C TRP A 8 -6.09 -7.20 -5.80
N LYS A 9 -6.67 -8.34 -5.44
CA LYS A 9 -8.09 -8.39 -5.12
C LYS A 9 -8.38 -7.57 -3.87
N TYR A 10 -7.55 -7.71 -2.85
CA TYR A 10 -7.68 -6.91 -1.63
C TYR A 10 -7.44 -5.43 -1.94
N ILE A 11 -6.39 -5.14 -2.70
CA ILE A 11 -6.04 -3.76 -3.03
C ILE A 11 -7.18 -3.07 -3.76
N ASP A 12 -7.81 -3.76 -4.71
CA ASP A 12 -8.89 -3.18 -5.49
C ASP A 12 -10.14 -2.91 -4.64
N SER A 13 -10.26 -3.56 -3.49
CA SER A 13 -11.40 -3.34 -2.59
C SER A 13 -11.22 -2.13 -1.69
N LEU A 14 -10.03 -1.54 -1.66
CA LEU A 14 -9.73 -0.42 -0.78
C LEU A 14 -10.34 0.88 -1.29
N PRO A 15 -10.60 1.84 -0.39
CA PRO A 15 -11.04 3.17 -0.82
C PRO A 15 -10.03 3.76 -1.80
N PRO A 16 -10.49 4.61 -2.75
CA PRO A 16 -9.61 5.10 -3.81
C PRO A 16 -8.31 5.73 -3.34
N ARG A 17 -8.35 6.51 -2.27
CA ARG A 17 -7.16 7.18 -1.77
C ARG A 17 -6.14 6.20 -1.23
N ILE A 18 -6.60 5.22 -0.44
CA ILE A 18 -5.73 4.22 0.14
C ILE A 18 -5.20 3.30 -0.96
N LYS A 19 -6.06 2.93 -1.90
CA LYS A 19 -5.66 2.13 -3.04
C LYS A 19 -4.55 2.80 -3.84
N ALA A 20 -4.70 4.10 -4.11
CA ALA A 20 -3.67 4.84 -4.84
C ALA A 20 -2.34 4.84 -4.07
N ALA A 21 -2.41 5.00 -2.75
CA ALA A 21 -1.21 5.02 -1.93
C ALA A 21 -0.50 3.65 -1.93
N VAL A 22 -1.26 2.57 -1.85
CA VAL A 22 -0.67 1.24 -1.89
C VAL A 22 -0.01 0.99 -3.24
N LYS A 23 -0.68 1.38 -4.33
CA LYS A 23 -0.11 1.24 -5.66
C LYS A 23 1.17 2.07 -5.82
N LEU A 24 1.18 3.27 -5.28
CA LEU A 24 2.37 4.12 -5.31
C LEU A 24 3.52 3.46 -4.59
N PHE A 25 3.28 2.88 -3.43
CA PHE A 25 4.33 2.19 -2.71
C PHE A 25 4.89 1.01 -3.51
N ILE A 26 4.02 0.26 -4.16
CA ILE A 26 4.45 -0.87 -5.00
C ILE A 26 5.37 -0.37 -6.12
N GLU A 27 5.02 0.77 -6.72
CA GLU A 27 5.79 1.30 -7.84
C GLU A 27 7.12 1.93 -7.40
N THR A 28 7.12 2.68 -6.31
CA THR A 28 8.27 3.51 -5.93
C THR A 28 9.05 2.99 -4.74
N GLY A 29 8.39 2.27 -3.85
CA GLY A 29 9.02 1.85 -2.59
C GLY A 29 9.16 2.98 -1.58
N ASP A 30 8.56 4.15 -1.84
CA ASP A 30 8.66 5.30 -0.94
C ASP A 30 7.53 5.23 0.10
N LEU A 31 7.86 4.66 1.25
CA LEU A 31 6.87 4.44 2.31
C LEU A 31 6.31 5.74 2.86
N ARG A 32 7.16 6.74 3.07
CA ARG A 32 6.71 7.99 3.66
C ARG A 32 5.76 8.75 2.75
N LEU A 33 6.11 8.86 1.50
CA LEU A 33 5.25 9.54 0.53
C LEU A 33 3.91 8.83 0.40
N SER A 34 3.96 7.52 0.29
CA SER A 34 2.75 6.71 0.13
C SER A 34 1.85 6.83 1.36
N GLN A 35 2.43 6.79 2.55
CA GLN A 35 1.66 6.94 3.77
C GLN A 35 0.97 8.32 3.84
N ARG A 36 1.68 9.37 3.43
CA ARG A 36 1.10 10.72 3.41
C ARG A 36 -0.07 10.80 2.44
N ILE A 37 0.07 10.20 1.29
CA ILE A 37 -1.00 10.19 0.28
C ILE A 37 -2.22 9.43 0.79
N SER A 38 -2.00 8.36 1.56
CA SER A 38 -3.11 7.55 2.10
C SER A 38 -3.96 8.34 3.10
N GLY A 39 -3.37 9.33 3.76
CA GLY A 39 -4.05 10.07 4.81
C GLY A 39 -4.13 9.32 6.12
N LEU A 40 -3.49 8.16 6.22
CA LEU A 40 -3.50 7.34 7.42
C LEU A 40 -2.23 7.56 8.24
N GLY A 41 -2.27 7.17 9.51
CA GLY A 41 -1.06 7.05 10.30
C GLY A 41 -0.20 5.92 9.75
N LEU A 42 1.08 5.93 10.13
CA LEU A 42 2.02 4.95 9.59
C LEU A 42 1.59 3.52 9.92
N GLU A 43 1.15 3.28 11.16
CA GLU A 43 0.77 1.94 11.57
C GLU A 43 -0.42 1.42 10.77
N ASP A 44 -1.42 2.29 10.55
CA ASP A 44 -2.60 1.87 9.79
C ASP A 44 -2.24 1.61 8.33
N PHE A 45 -1.37 2.43 7.75
CA PHE A 45 -0.95 2.22 6.38
C PHE A 45 -0.16 0.93 6.23
N VAL A 46 0.75 0.67 7.16
CA VAL A 46 1.55 -0.57 7.15
C VAL A 46 0.64 -1.79 7.28
N GLU A 47 -0.41 -1.68 8.08
CA GLU A 47 -1.36 -2.79 8.23
C GLU A 47 -2.03 -3.12 6.90
N HIS A 48 -2.42 -2.09 6.12
CA HIS A 48 -2.97 -2.33 4.79
C HIS A 48 -1.95 -3.00 3.87
N LEU A 49 -0.69 -2.58 3.94
CA LEU A 49 0.36 -3.21 3.15
C LEU A 49 0.52 -4.69 3.50
N ARG A 50 0.48 -5.01 4.78
CA ARG A 50 0.60 -6.40 5.22
C ARG A 50 -0.58 -7.24 4.73
N LYS A 51 -1.79 -6.72 4.82
CA LYS A 51 -2.98 -7.42 4.35
C LYS A 51 -2.96 -7.59 2.84
N ALA A 52 -2.33 -6.65 2.14
CA ALA A 52 -2.18 -6.72 0.69
C ALA A 52 -0.99 -7.58 0.27
N ASN A 53 -0.31 -8.18 1.24
CA ASN A 53 0.87 -9.01 0.99
C ASN A 53 1.97 -8.24 0.26
N VAL A 54 2.15 -6.99 0.62
CA VAL A 54 3.17 -6.12 0.03
C VAL A 54 4.37 -6.04 0.97
N TRP A 55 5.55 -6.33 0.42
CA TRP A 55 6.78 -6.32 1.22
C TRP A 55 7.26 -4.90 1.46
N ILE A 56 7.64 -4.61 2.70
CA ILE A 56 8.07 -3.26 3.09
C ILE A 56 9.58 -3.09 2.91
N THR A 57 10.33 -4.13 3.03
CA THR A 57 11.80 -4.07 2.87
C THR A 57 12.25 -4.71 1.57
#